data_8786709870631efe0e6f5f0d7daf3663
#
_entry.id   8786709870631efe0e6f5f0d7daf3663
#
_cell.length_a   1.000
_cell.length_b   1.000
_cell.length_c   1.000
_cell.angle_alpha   90.00
_cell.angle_beta   90.00
_cell.angle_gamma   90.00
#
_symmetry.space_group_name_H-M   'P 1'
#
loop_
_entity.id
_entity.type
_entity.pdbx_description
1 polymer ?
#
loop_
_entity_poly.entity_id
_entity_poly.type
_entity_poly.pdbx_seq_one_letter_code
_entity_poly.pdbx_strand_id
1 'polypeptide(L)'
;EVAHGRVQRHVFQQLAVVRRMAADLSMPVEVVGCPIVREADGLAMSSRNVYLTPEQRAAAPVLYRSMLHTVEAVAGGAREVAALTTALAERIAATDGVDGVDYAEIVDVDTLEPASEVGGAQRVLVAARFGRTRLLDNLALETPATGN
;
A
#
# COMPACT_ATOMS: atom_id res chain seq x y z
N GLU A 1 -7.70 -6.70 -28.32
CA GLU A 1 -8.73 -6.22 -27.39
C GLU A 1 -8.21 -6.45 -25.98
N VAL A 2 -7.57 -5.42 -25.40
CA VAL A 2 -6.89 -5.51 -24.11
C VAL A 2 -7.89 -5.09 -23.05
N ALA A 3 -8.40 -6.05 -22.29
CA ALA A 3 -9.20 -5.80 -21.11
C ALA A 3 -8.34 -5.10 -20.06
N HIS A 4 -8.46 -3.79 -19.96
CA HIS A 4 -7.82 -2.98 -18.94
C HIS A 4 -8.53 -3.16 -17.61
N GLY A 5 -8.17 -4.20 -16.88
CA GLY A 5 -8.44 -4.29 -15.46
C GLY A 5 -7.64 -3.24 -14.71
N ARG A 6 -8.13 -1.99 -14.68
CA ARG A 6 -7.58 -0.98 -13.78
C ARG A 6 -7.96 -1.35 -12.36
N VAL A 7 -7.07 -2.07 -11.71
CA VAL A 7 -7.11 -2.24 -10.26
C VAL A 7 -6.96 -0.86 -9.63
N GLN A 8 -7.95 -0.49 -8.86
CA GLN A 8 -8.02 0.83 -8.23
C GLN A 8 -7.04 0.92 -7.06
N ARG A 9 -5.90 1.53 -7.26
CA ARG A 9 -4.85 1.87 -6.30
C ARG A 9 -5.23 3.16 -5.56
N HIS A 10 -6.23 3.13 -4.65
CA HIS A 10 -7.15 4.24 -4.48
C HIS A 10 -6.72 5.43 -3.61
N VAL A 11 -5.93 5.29 -2.56
CA VAL A 11 -5.75 6.43 -1.63
C VAL A 11 -4.53 7.28 -1.97
N PHE A 12 -3.37 6.65 -2.12
CA PHE A 12 -2.13 7.35 -2.47
C PHE A 12 -2.18 7.90 -3.90
N GLN A 13 -2.67 7.09 -4.84
CA GLN A 13 -2.85 7.49 -6.23
C GLN A 13 -3.85 8.63 -6.39
N GLN A 14 -4.94 8.66 -5.60
CA GLN A 14 -5.88 9.79 -5.59
C GLN A 14 -5.21 11.09 -5.21
N LEU A 15 -4.38 11.09 -4.18
CA LEU A 15 -3.64 12.29 -3.75
C LEU A 15 -2.74 12.81 -4.89
N ALA A 16 -2.00 11.92 -5.56
CA ALA A 16 -1.14 12.27 -6.68
C ALA A 16 -1.95 12.83 -7.87
N VAL A 17 -3.08 12.19 -8.20
CA VAL A 17 -3.99 12.66 -9.26
C VAL A 17 -4.58 14.03 -8.94
N VAL A 18 -5.05 14.24 -7.71
CA VAL A 18 -5.62 15.53 -7.28
C VAL A 18 -4.57 16.64 -7.31
N ARG A 19 -3.35 16.35 -6.84
CA ARG A 19 -2.23 17.30 -6.92
C ARG A 19 -1.90 17.67 -8.37
N ARG A 20 -1.82 16.67 -9.23
CA ARG A 20 -1.56 16.88 -10.66
C ARG A 20 -2.68 17.69 -11.32
N MET A 21 -3.93 17.36 -11.04
CA MET A 21 -5.09 18.10 -11.54
C MET A 21 -5.07 19.56 -11.09
N ALA A 22 -4.79 19.83 -9.82
CA ALA A 22 -4.70 21.19 -9.29
C ALA A 22 -3.60 21.99 -10.00
N ALA A 23 -2.44 21.36 -10.25
CA ALA A 23 -1.33 21.98 -10.97
C ALA A 23 -1.67 22.25 -12.44
N ASP A 24 -2.18 21.26 -13.16
CA ASP A 24 -2.50 21.36 -14.59
C ASP A 24 -3.60 22.38 -14.88
N LEU A 25 -4.56 22.53 -13.96
CA LEU A 25 -5.65 23.52 -14.05
C LEU A 25 -5.28 24.87 -13.43
N SER A 26 -4.03 25.05 -12.98
CA SER A 26 -3.55 26.27 -12.31
C SER A 26 -4.49 26.73 -11.17
N MET A 27 -5.03 25.78 -10.42
CA MET A 27 -5.95 26.06 -9.31
C MET A 27 -5.16 26.68 -8.15
N PRO A 28 -5.62 27.81 -7.58
CA PRO A 28 -4.95 28.47 -6.44
C PRO A 28 -5.28 27.75 -5.11
N VAL A 29 -4.99 26.44 -5.04
CA VAL A 29 -5.25 25.59 -3.88
C VAL A 29 -4.03 24.78 -3.52
N GLU A 30 -3.79 24.59 -2.24
CA GLU A 30 -2.79 23.66 -1.73
C GLU A 30 -3.44 22.30 -1.43
N VAL A 31 -2.91 21.23 -2.00
CA VAL A 31 -3.38 19.86 -1.76
C VAL A 31 -2.48 19.21 -0.71
N VAL A 32 -2.97 19.15 0.52
CA VAL A 32 -2.23 18.59 1.67
C VAL A 32 -2.57 17.11 1.84
N GLY A 33 -1.54 16.26 1.78
CA GLY A 33 -1.67 14.84 2.11
C GLY A 33 -1.55 14.61 3.62
N CYS A 34 -2.58 14.01 4.21
CA CYS A 34 -2.55 13.65 5.63
C CYS A 34 -2.03 12.22 5.83
N PRO A 35 -1.31 11.94 6.94
CA PRO A 35 -0.95 10.59 7.32
C PRO A 35 -2.18 9.70 7.51
N ILE A 36 -2.03 8.39 7.25
CA ILE A 36 -3.07 7.41 7.55
C ILE A 36 -3.23 7.32 9.07
N VAL A 37 -4.45 7.53 9.55
CA VAL A 37 -4.81 7.27 10.95
C VAL A 37 -5.04 5.78 11.12
N ARG A 38 -4.49 5.21 12.18
CA ARG A 38 -4.54 3.78 12.45
C ARG A 38 -5.18 3.49 13.79
N GLU A 39 -5.81 2.33 13.88
CA GLU A 39 -6.22 1.71 15.14
C GLU A 39 -4.97 1.30 15.95
N ALA A 40 -5.14 0.98 17.23
CA ALA A 40 -4.05 0.58 18.11
C ALA A 40 -3.27 -0.66 17.63
N ASP A 41 -3.92 -1.54 16.86
CA ASP A 41 -3.33 -2.75 16.28
C ASP A 41 -2.70 -2.55 14.89
N GLY A 42 -2.71 -1.29 14.40
CA GLY A 42 -2.12 -0.90 13.12
C GLY A 42 -3.08 -0.88 11.94
N LEU A 43 -4.31 -1.39 12.08
CA LEU A 43 -5.29 -1.34 11.00
C LEU A 43 -5.58 0.11 10.61
N ALA A 44 -5.51 0.42 9.32
CA ALA A 44 -5.92 1.74 8.81
C ALA A 44 -7.40 1.99 9.11
N MET A 45 -7.72 3.14 9.69
CA MET A 45 -9.10 3.52 9.97
C MET A 45 -9.88 3.70 8.67
N SER A 46 -11.00 3.02 8.56
CA SER A 46 -11.88 3.07 7.40
C SER A 46 -13.32 2.80 7.80
N SER A 47 -14.28 3.49 7.17
CA SER A 47 -15.70 3.16 7.31
C SER A 47 -16.04 1.73 6.87
N ARG A 48 -15.18 1.11 6.05
CA ARG A 48 -15.35 -0.29 5.62
C ARG A 48 -15.06 -1.29 6.73
N ASN A 49 -14.33 -0.91 7.77
CA ASN A 49 -13.99 -1.81 8.88
C ASN A 49 -15.23 -2.31 9.65
N VAL A 50 -16.33 -1.56 9.61
CA VAL A 50 -17.59 -1.95 10.26
C VAL A 50 -18.28 -3.17 9.61
N TYR A 51 -17.90 -3.52 8.38
CA TYR A 51 -18.44 -4.66 7.63
C TYR A 51 -17.66 -5.97 7.85
N LEU A 52 -16.56 -5.91 8.60
CA LEU A 52 -15.75 -7.08 8.90
C LEU A 52 -16.42 -7.92 10.01
N THR A 53 -16.40 -9.25 9.85
CA THR A 53 -16.71 -10.13 10.98
C THR A 53 -15.64 -10.02 12.06
N PRO A 54 -15.89 -10.45 13.30
CA PRO A 54 -14.86 -10.43 14.35
C PRO A 54 -13.56 -11.12 13.94
N GLU A 55 -13.63 -12.24 13.23
CA GLU A 55 -12.48 -13.00 12.73
C GLU A 55 -11.72 -12.22 11.66
N GLN A 56 -12.44 -11.63 10.69
CA GLN A 56 -11.87 -10.79 9.65
C GLN A 56 -11.23 -9.53 10.25
N ARG A 57 -11.87 -8.92 11.26
CA ARG A 57 -11.34 -7.75 11.97
C ARG A 57 -10.04 -8.09 12.70
N ALA A 58 -9.95 -9.27 13.30
CA ALA A 58 -8.74 -9.74 13.98
C ALA A 58 -7.60 -10.02 12.98
N ALA A 59 -7.92 -10.48 11.76
CA ALA A 59 -6.97 -10.75 10.70
C ALA A 59 -6.48 -9.47 9.98
N ALA A 60 -7.35 -8.46 9.81
CA ALA A 60 -7.10 -7.27 8.98
C ALA A 60 -5.80 -6.51 9.27
N PRO A 61 -5.27 -6.43 10.51
CA PRO A 61 -3.98 -5.81 10.80
C PRO A 61 -2.78 -6.47 10.11
N VAL A 62 -2.96 -7.66 9.48
CA VAL A 62 -1.92 -8.31 8.69
C VAL A 62 -1.41 -7.41 7.56
N LEU A 63 -2.26 -6.57 6.98
CA LEU A 63 -1.85 -5.66 5.90
C LEU A 63 -0.71 -4.76 6.36
N TYR A 64 -0.92 -4.06 7.47
CA TYR A 64 0.10 -3.16 8.03
C TYR A 64 1.34 -3.91 8.51
N ARG A 65 1.17 -5.00 9.25
CA ARG A 65 2.28 -5.82 9.74
C ARG A 65 3.14 -6.37 8.60
N SER A 66 2.53 -6.83 7.52
CA SER A 66 3.26 -7.35 6.36
C SER A 66 4.04 -6.27 5.63
N MET A 67 3.49 -5.06 5.51
CA MET A 67 4.22 -3.92 4.97
C MET A 67 5.39 -3.50 5.86
N LEU A 68 5.24 -3.52 7.19
CA LEU A 68 6.35 -3.27 8.12
C LEU A 68 7.49 -4.27 7.91
N HIS A 69 7.20 -5.56 7.77
CA HIS A 69 8.22 -6.56 7.47
C HIS A 69 8.95 -6.28 6.15
N THR A 70 8.24 -5.77 5.14
CA THR A 70 8.90 -5.35 3.89
C THR A 70 9.85 -4.17 4.12
N VAL A 71 9.44 -3.17 4.89
CA VAL A 71 10.29 -2.03 5.26
C VAL A 71 11.52 -2.49 6.07
N GLU A 72 11.33 -3.37 7.03
CA GLU A 72 12.42 -3.96 7.83
C GLU A 72 13.40 -4.77 6.97
N ALA A 73 12.89 -5.56 6.01
CA ALA A 73 13.74 -6.31 5.08
C ALA A 73 14.60 -5.37 4.21
N VAL A 74 14.03 -4.28 3.74
CA VAL A 74 14.78 -3.25 3.00
C VAL A 74 15.82 -2.55 3.87
N ALA A 75 15.47 -2.22 5.11
CA ALA A 75 16.43 -1.68 6.08
C ALA A 75 17.57 -2.67 6.38
N GLY A 76 17.27 -3.97 6.37
CA GLY A 76 18.24 -5.07 6.48
C GLY A 76 19.06 -5.35 5.21
N GLY A 77 18.84 -4.60 4.13
CA GLY A 77 19.63 -4.70 2.90
C GLY A 77 18.97 -5.43 1.73
N ALA A 78 17.72 -5.89 1.86
CA ALA A 78 16.99 -6.47 0.73
C ALA A 78 16.75 -5.39 -0.35
N ARG A 79 16.95 -5.76 -1.63
CA ARG A 79 16.83 -4.82 -2.76
C ARG A 79 16.01 -5.34 -3.91
N GLU A 80 15.76 -6.63 -3.98
CA GLU A 80 15.01 -7.25 -5.08
C GLU A 80 13.51 -7.07 -4.86
N VAL A 81 12.88 -6.23 -5.68
CA VAL A 81 11.45 -5.88 -5.59
C VAL A 81 10.56 -7.11 -5.79
N ALA A 82 10.89 -7.99 -6.73
CA ALA A 82 10.09 -9.18 -7.01
C ALA A 82 10.01 -10.12 -5.79
N ALA A 83 11.12 -10.36 -5.11
CA ALA A 83 11.16 -11.19 -3.90
C ALA A 83 10.38 -10.52 -2.76
N LEU A 84 10.54 -9.21 -2.57
CA LEU A 84 9.84 -8.45 -1.52
C LEU A 84 8.32 -8.45 -1.72
N THR A 85 7.85 -8.21 -2.95
CA THR A 85 6.41 -8.18 -3.27
C THR A 85 5.79 -9.58 -3.20
N THR A 86 6.51 -10.62 -3.61
CA THR A 86 6.07 -12.01 -3.46
C THR A 86 5.92 -12.38 -1.98
N ALA A 87 6.93 -12.13 -1.17
CA ALA A 87 6.89 -12.41 0.28
C ALA A 87 5.77 -11.61 0.99
N LEU A 88 5.54 -10.37 0.57
CA LEU A 88 4.45 -9.52 1.07
C LEU A 88 3.08 -10.15 0.76
N ALA A 89 2.85 -10.54 -0.50
CA ALA A 89 1.61 -11.16 -0.94
C ALA A 89 1.36 -12.51 -0.24
N GLU A 90 2.36 -13.37 -0.17
CA GLU A 90 2.28 -14.67 0.49
C GLU A 90 1.95 -14.56 1.97
N ARG A 91 2.60 -13.63 2.69
CA ARG A 91 2.33 -13.37 4.11
C ARG A 91 0.89 -12.95 4.36
N ILE A 92 0.34 -12.10 3.51
CA ILE A 92 -1.06 -11.66 3.60
C ILE A 92 -1.98 -12.85 3.28
N ALA A 93 -1.73 -13.56 2.18
CA ALA A 93 -2.56 -14.65 1.71
C ALA A 93 -2.58 -15.87 2.67
N ALA A 94 -1.50 -16.09 3.43
CA ALA A 94 -1.41 -17.17 4.41
C ALA A 94 -2.19 -16.91 5.71
N THR A 95 -2.81 -15.74 5.85
CA THR A 95 -3.52 -15.37 7.08
C THR A 95 -4.98 -15.81 7.01
N ASP A 96 -5.43 -16.57 7.98
CA ASP A 96 -6.82 -16.98 8.10
C ASP A 96 -7.74 -15.75 8.16
N GLY A 97 -8.82 -15.77 7.39
CA GLY A 97 -9.74 -14.65 7.24
C GLY A 97 -9.43 -13.70 6.08
N VAL A 98 -8.34 -13.92 5.36
CA VAL A 98 -8.04 -13.27 4.07
C VAL A 98 -8.51 -14.17 2.94
N ASP A 99 -9.41 -13.67 2.09
CA ASP A 99 -9.96 -14.43 0.96
C ASP A 99 -9.17 -14.25 -0.34
N GLY A 100 -8.30 -13.26 -0.39
CA GLY A 100 -7.43 -13.04 -1.54
C GLY A 100 -6.68 -11.72 -1.48
N VAL A 101 -5.55 -11.68 -2.16
CA VAL A 101 -4.73 -10.48 -2.35
C VAL A 101 -4.96 -9.97 -3.77
N ASP A 102 -5.45 -8.74 -3.88
CA ASP A 102 -5.67 -8.13 -5.19
C ASP A 102 -4.37 -7.55 -5.77
N TYR A 103 -3.55 -6.97 -4.92
CA TYR A 103 -2.19 -6.56 -5.24
C TYR A 103 -1.33 -6.39 -3.98
N ALA A 104 -0.03 -6.55 -4.17
CA ALA A 104 1.03 -6.23 -3.22
C ALA A 104 2.21 -5.71 -4.05
N GLU A 105 2.47 -4.40 -3.99
CA GLU A 105 3.37 -3.73 -4.92
C GLU A 105 4.27 -2.73 -4.19
N ILE A 106 5.44 -2.48 -4.78
CA ILE A 106 6.29 -1.34 -4.46
C ILE A 106 6.27 -0.42 -5.67
N VAL A 107 5.90 0.84 -5.46
CA VAL A 107 5.78 1.83 -6.53
C VAL A 107 6.68 3.03 -6.25
N ASP A 108 7.13 3.67 -7.30
CA ASP A 108 7.77 4.98 -7.24
C ASP A 108 6.71 6.06 -6.91
N VAL A 109 7.07 7.01 -6.04
CA VAL A 109 6.13 8.03 -5.54
C VAL A 109 5.75 9.05 -6.61
N ASP A 110 6.68 9.36 -7.51
CA ASP A 110 6.50 10.43 -8.51
C ASP A 110 5.78 9.91 -9.76
N THR A 111 6.18 8.70 -10.23
CA THR A 111 5.63 8.12 -11.45
C THR A 111 4.41 7.23 -11.20
N LEU A 112 4.24 6.70 -10.00
CA LEU A 112 3.25 5.69 -9.61
C LEU A 112 3.41 4.35 -10.36
N GLU A 113 4.51 4.17 -11.05
CA GLU A 113 4.83 2.92 -11.74
C GLU A 113 5.45 1.91 -10.77
N PRO A 114 5.27 0.60 -11.02
CA PRO A 114 5.95 -0.43 -10.25
C PRO A 114 7.47 -0.21 -10.29
N ALA A 115 8.09 -0.23 -9.12
CA ALA A 115 9.53 -0.12 -9.01
C ALA A 115 10.21 -1.39 -9.57
N SER A 116 11.32 -1.22 -10.27
CA SER A 116 12.17 -2.33 -10.73
C SER A 116 13.21 -2.73 -9.67
N GLU A 117 13.67 -1.76 -8.90
CA GLU A 117 14.65 -1.92 -7.82
C GLU A 117 14.25 -1.07 -6.61
N VAL A 118 14.72 -1.47 -5.43
CA VAL A 118 14.52 -0.67 -4.22
C VAL A 118 15.48 0.52 -4.22
N GLY A 119 14.93 1.72 -4.20
CA GLY A 119 15.72 2.97 -4.17
C GLY A 119 14.84 4.21 -4.32
N GLY A 120 15.34 5.35 -3.85
CA GLY A 120 14.61 6.61 -3.94
C GLY A 120 13.34 6.67 -3.07
N ALA A 121 12.41 7.53 -3.45
CA ALA A 121 11.13 7.71 -2.78
C ALA A 121 10.12 6.69 -3.31
N GLN A 122 9.84 5.67 -2.52
CA GLN A 122 8.95 4.58 -2.89
C GLN A 122 7.86 4.36 -1.85
N ARG A 123 6.86 3.58 -2.23
CA ARG A 123 5.76 3.22 -1.36
C ARG A 123 5.31 1.78 -1.57
N VAL A 124 5.09 1.09 -0.46
CA VAL A 124 4.46 -0.23 -0.46
C VAL A 124 2.95 -0.03 -0.52
N LEU A 125 2.28 -0.70 -1.43
CA LEU A 125 0.83 -0.67 -1.61
C LEU A 125 0.28 -2.08 -1.50
N VAL A 126 -0.83 -2.25 -0.77
CA VAL A 126 -1.52 -3.53 -0.65
C VAL A 126 -3.02 -3.36 -0.78
N ALA A 127 -3.67 -4.37 -1.35
CA ALA A 127 -5.11 -4.54 -1.29
C ALA A 127 -5.46 -6.01 -1.11
N ALA A 128 -6.36 -6.30 -0.19
CA ALA A 128 -6.84 -7.65 0.04
C ALA A 128 -8.33 -7.67 0.35
N ARG A 129 -8.94 -8.83 0.16
CA ARG A 129 -10.35 -9.09 0.40
C ARG A 129 -10.54 -9.91 1.67
N PHE A 130 -11.51 -9.47 2.45
CA PHE A 130 -11.99 -10.08 3.67
C PHE A 130 -13.51 -10.28 3.50
N GLY A 131 -13.92 -11.43 2.99
CA GLY A 131 -15.29 -11.67 2.54
C GLY A 131 -15.64 -10.70 1.39
N ARG A 132 -16.67 -9.91 1.60
CA ARG A 132 -17.12 -8.89 0.65
C ARG A 132 -16.40 -7.55 0.81
N THR A 133 -15.61 -7.39 1.85
CA THR A 133 -14.93 -6.14 2.18
C THR A 133 -13.53 -6.14 1.57
N ARG A 134 -13.24 -5.13 0.77
CA ARG A 134 -11.92 -4.87 0.21
C ARG A 134 -11.23 -3.79 1.04
N LEU A 135 -10.11 -4.13 1.64
CA LEU A 135 -9.26 -3.21 2.39
C LEU A 135 -8.02 -2.84 1.58
N LEU A 136 -7.60 -1.60 1.74
CA LEU A 136 -6.45 -1.01 1.09
C LEU A 136 -5.56 -0.40 2.16
N ASP A 137 -4.25 -0.51 1.97
CA ASP A 137 -3.30 0.19 2.83
C ASP A 137 -2.03 0.54 2.06
N ASN A 138 -1.25 1.45 2.62
CA ASN A 138 0.05 1.82 2.06
C ASN A 138 1.00 2.30 3.15
N LEU A 139 2.30 2.16 2.87
CA LEU A 139 3.36 2.57 3.79
C LEU A 139 4.53 3.14 2.98
N ALA A 140 5.13 4.23 3.47
CA ALA A 140 6.35 4.76 2.88
C ALA A 140 7.48 3.73 3.00
N LEU A 141 8.25 3.59 1.93
CA LEU A 141 9.45 2.78 1.90
C LEU A 141 10.64 3.72 1.79
N GLU A 142 11.29 3.95 2.92
CA GLU A 142 12.49 4.77 2.98
C GLU A 142 13.71 3.87 2.90
N THR A 143 14.55 4.10 1.91
CA THR A 143 15.88 3.49 1.89
C THR A 143 16.80 4.31 2.78
N PRO A 144 17.55 3.69 3.72
CA PRO A 144 18.57 4.43 4.44
C PRO A 144 19.50 5.06 3.41
N ALA A 145 19.76 6.37 3.57
CA ALA A 145 20.72 7.07 2.72
C ALA A 145 22.03 6.27 2.74
N THR A 146 22.46 5.83 1.57
CA THR A 146 23.77 5.21 1.41
C THR A 146 24.78 6.29 1.80
N GLY A 147 25.28 6.20 3.04
CA GLY A 147 26.34 7.08 3.50
C GLY A 147 27.56 6.91 2.58
N ASN A 148 27.92 7.99 1.94
CA ASN A 148 29.18 8.11 1.21
C ASN A 148 30.29 8.42 2.20
#